data_14cc9b9257485b97189b8e1f4a2f0676
#
_entry.id   14cc9b9257485b97189b8e1f4a2f0676
#
_cell.length_a   1.000
_cell.length_b   1.000
_cell.length_c   1.000
_cell.angle_alpha   90.00
_cell.angle_beta   90.00
_cell.angle_gamma   90.00
#
_symmetry.space_group_name_H-M   'P 1'
#
loop_
_entity.id
_entity.type
_entity.pdbx_description
1 polymer ?
#
loop_
_entity_poly.entity_id
_entity_poly.type
_entity_poly.pdbx_seq_one_letter_code
_entity_poly.pdbx_strand_id
1 'polypeptide(L)'
;MKYLSFFILLFIGELSVSAQHMFSRQFPFFNQLSSNEIFSIHQDREGYFWIGTTNGLARYDGYQLNTFRTDYKNQNLLTDNGITAINDNDLYVWIGTWKGLNLYNKQTCRITPFSDARLLDKVVDAITVDKDGNVWVSAGGMIYRCDSTAYIIKEYEVGNI
;
A
#
# COMPACT_ATOMS: atom_id res chain seq x y z
N MET A 1 -21.98 72.11 -34.95
CA MET A 1 -22.45 70.78 -34.48
C MET A 1 -21.22 69.88 -34.45
N LYS A 2 -20.78 69.51 -33.24
CA LYS A 2 -19.55 68.72 -33.04
C LYS A 2 -19.97 67.28 -32.75
N TYR A 3 -19.58 66.32 -33.58
CA TYR A 3 -19.80 64.91 -33.35
C TYR A 3 -18.65 64.40 -32.47
N LEU A 4 -18.97 63.95 -31.29
CA LEU A 4 -18.06 63.32 -30.35
C LEU A 4 -18.06 61.78 -30.65
N SER A 5 -17.03 61.33 -31.31
CA SER A 5 -16.83 59.89 -31.53
C SER A 5 -16.30 59.22 -30.27
N PHE A 6 -17.11 58.34 -29.69
CA PHE A 6 -16.78 57.56 -28.52
C PHE A 6 -16.05 56.29 -28.99
N PHE A 7 -14.72 56.26 -28.81
CA PHE A 7 -13.92 55.05 -29.07
C PHE A 7 -14.03 54.13 -27.87
N ILE A 8 -14.80 53.06 -28.01
CA ILE A 8 -14.80 51.97 -27.05
C ILE A 8 -13.60 51.07 -27.38
N LEU A 9 -12.55 51.15 -26.57
CA LEU A 9 -11.44 50.25 -26.61
C LEU A 9 -11.88 48.96 -25.91
N LEU A 10 -12.24 47.93 -26.70
CA LEU A 10 -12.44 46.58 -26.22
C LEU A 10 -11.07 45.97 -25.86
N PHE A 11 -10.77 45.93 -24.57
CA PHE A 11 -9.65 45.20 -24.04
C PHE A 11 -10.02 43.71 -24.02
N ILE A 12 -9.71 42.97 -25.09
CA ILE A 12 -9.78 41.53 -25.12
C ILE A 12 -8.56 41.01 -24.37
N GLY A 13 -8.73 40.80 -23.05
CA GLY A 13 -7.73 40.08 -22.27
C GLY A 13 -7.64 38.66 -22.75
N GLU A 14 -6.55 38.29 -23.37
CA GLU A 14 -6.24 36.91 -23.70
C GLU A 14 -6.07 36.14 -22.37
N LEU A 15 -7.10 35.38 -21.98
CA LEU A 15 -6.98 34.36 -20.95
C LEU A 15 -6.13 33.22 -21.52
N SER A 16 -4.82 33.30 -21.30
CA SER A 16 -3.91 32.19 -21.59
C SER A 16 -4.23 31.05 -20.60
N VAL A 17 -5.07 30.11 -21.01
CA VAL A 17 -5.25 28.85 -20.32
C VAL A 17 -3.97 28.04 -20.55
N SER A 18 -3.06 28.08 -19.59
CA SER A 18 -1.91 27.19 -19.56
C SER A 18 -2.40 25.78 -19.30
N ALA A 19 -2.57 25.00 -20.33
CA ALA A 19 -2.79 23.56 -20.20
C ALA A 19 -1.50 22.94 -19.63
N GLN A 20 -1.55 22.56 -18.36
CA GLN A 20 -0.47 21.76 -17.80
C GLN A 20 -0.47 20.41 -18.52
N HIS A 21 0.52 20.18 -19.34
CA HIS A 21 0.78 18.86 -19.91
C HIS A 21 1.15 17.92 -18.77
N MET A 22 0.20 17.10 -18.31
CA MET A 22 0.50 15.99 -17.42
C MET A 22 1.33 14.97 -18.20
N PHE A 23 2.64 14.98 -17.96
CA PHE A 23 3.50 13.92 -18.47
C PHE A 23 3.29 12.67 -17.61
N SER A 24 2.52 11.73 -18.13
CA SER A 24 2.48 10.38 -17.57
C SER A 24 3.82 9.71 -17.85
N ARG A 25 4.56 9.37 -16.80
CA ARG A 25 5.75 8.54 -16.92
C ARG A 25 5.42 7.14 -16.45
N GLN A 26 5.78 6.16 -17.23
CA GLN A 26 5.68 4.77 -16.81
C GLN A 26 6.64 4.52 -15.64
N PHE A 27 6.19 3.76 -14.65
CA PHE A 27 7.03 3.31 -13.54
C PHE A 27 8.25 2.55 -14.10
N PRO A 28 9.49 2.91 -13.71
CA PRO A 28 10.70 2.41 -14.38
C PRO A 28 10.83 0.89 -14.40
N PHE A 29 10.23 0.21 -13.41
CA PHE A 29 10.32 -1.24 -13.22
C PHE A 29 9.00 -1.98 -13.51
N PHE A 30 8.09 -1.34 -14.27
CA PHE A 30 6.78 -1.93 -14.58
C PHE A 30 6.89 -3.36 -15.13
N ASN A 31 7.83 -3.63 -16.03
CA ASN A 31 8.05 -4.95 -16.62
C ASN A 31 8.69 -5.97 -15.65
N GLN A 32 9.12 -5.55 -14.47
CA GLN A 32 9.72 -6.41 -13.44
C GLN A 32 8.73 -6.75 -12.31
N LEU A 33 7.56 -6.12 -12.28
CA LEU A 33 6.49 -6.50 -11.38
C LEU A 33 6.00 -7.91 -11.72
N SER A 34 5.70 -8.69 -10.71
CA SER A 34 5.22 -10.07 -10.88
C SER A 34 3.79 -10.16 -11.43
N SER A 35 3.02 -9.06 -11.38
CA SER A 35 1.69 -8.90 -11.98
C SER A 35 1.39 -7.41 -12.21
N ASN A 36 0.54 -7.14 -13.20
CA ASN A 36 0.03 -5.79 -13.47
C ASN A 36 -1.20 -5.43 -12.60
N GLU A 37 -1.75 -6.41 -11.88
CA GLU A 37 -2.86 -6.22 -10.96
C GLU A 37 -2.32 -5.83 -9.59
N ILE A 38 -2.37 -4.54 -9.28
CA ILE A 38 -1.88 -3.96 -8.04
C ILE A 38 -3.06 -3.74 -7.10
N PHE A 39 -3.00 -4.30 -5.88
CA PHE A 39 -4.02 -4.14 -4.85
C PHE A 39 -3.63 -3.17 -3.76
N SER A 40 -2.33 -3.03 -3.48
CA SER A 40 -1.86 -2.17 -2.40
C SER A 40 -0.54 -1.51 -2.77
N ILE A 41 -0.41 -0.23 -2.43
CA ILE A 41 0.86 0.51 -2.51
C ILE A 41 1.03 1.23 -1.18
N HIS A 42 2.21 1.10 -0.60
CA HIS A 42 2.56 1.74 0.66
C HIS A 42 4.00 2.25 0.61
N GLN A 43 4.23 3.48 1.06
CA GLN A 43 5.58 3.97 1.30
C GLN A 43 5.86 3.88 2.80
N ASP A 44 6.87 3.09 3.17
CA ASP A 44 7.22 2.95 4.57
C ASP A 44 8.01 4.16 5.10
N ARG A 45 8.23 4.19 6.42
CA ARG A 45 8.93 5.29 7.10
C ARG A 45 10.41 5.41 6.72
N GLU A 46 10.99 4.39 6.11
CA GLU A 46 12.37 4.38 5.60
C GLU A 46 12.42 4.88 4.14
N GLY A 47 11.26 5.10 3.50
CA GLY A 47 11.12 5.62 2.15
C GLY A 47 11.03 4.56 1.07
N TYR A 48 11.03 3.26 1.40
CA TYR A 48 10.81 2.18 0.44
C TYR A 48 9.35 2.14 0.00
N PHE A 49 9.13 1.93 -1.30
CA PHE A 49 7.79 1.64 -1.82
C PHE A 49 7.55 0.13 -1.83
N TRP A 50 6.47 -0.27 -1.19
CA TRP A 50 5.96 -1.63 -1.16
C TRP A 50 4.76 -1.73 -2.09
N ILE A 51 4.80 -2.67 -3.03
CA ILE A 51 3.78 -2.85 -4.07
C ILE A 51 3.25 -4.27 -3.95
N GLY A 52 1.99 -4.38 -3.55
CA GLY A 52 1.28 -5.65 -3.44
C GLY A 52 0.52 -5.95 -4.71
N THR A 53 0.78 -7.13 -5.29
CA THR A 53 0.15 -7.60 -6.52
C THR A 53 -0.60 -8.92 -6.29
N THR A 54 -1.34 -9.39 -7.29
CA THR A 54 -1.95 -10.74 -7.30
C THR A 54 -0.91 -11.87 -7.31
N ASN A 55 0.35 -11.58 -7.59
CA ASN A 55 1.39 -12.60 -7.78
C ASN A 55 2.71 -12.27 -7.07
N GLY A 56 2.64 -11.65 -5.92
CA GLY A 56 3.78 -11.36 -5.06
C GLY A 56 3.86 -9.92 -4.59
N LEU A 57 4.79 -9.71 -3.69
CA LEU A 57 5.14 -8.42 -3.10
C LEU A 57 6.41 -7.91 -3.75
N ALA A 58 6.46 -6.62 -4.10
CA ALA A 58 7.67 -5.96 -4.55
C ALA A 58 8.06 -4.81 -3.60
N ARG A 59 9.37 -4.64 -3.37
CA ARG A 59 9.96 -3.50 -2.66
C ARG A 59 10.87 -2.72 -3.60
N TYR A 60 10.62 -1.45 -3.73
CA TYR A 60 11.40 -0.52 -4.55
C TYR A 60 12.14 0.50 -3.66
N ASP A 61 13.43 0.66 -3.86
CA ASP A 61 14.32 1.53 -3.09
C ASP A 61 14.74 2.82 -3.85
N GLY A 62 14.15 3.07 -5.01
CA GLY A 62 14.52 4.17 -5.90
C GLY A 62 15.47 3.75 -7.03
N TYR A 63 16.15 2.61 -6.90
CA TYR A 63 17.15 2.12 -7.87
C TYR A 63 16.85 0.71 -8.37
N GLN A 64 16.36 -0.17 -7.51
CA GLN A 64 16.10 -1.57 -7.85
C GLN A 64 14.79 -2.06 -7.24
N LEU A 65 14.22 -3.09 -7.85
CA LEU A 65 13.01 -3.75 -7.43
C LEU A 65 13.35 -5.15 -6.91
N ASN A 66 13.05 -5.41 -5.63
CA ASN A 66 13.17 -6.72 -5.02
C ASN A 66 11.79 -7.37 -4.94
N THR A 67 11.63 -8.59 -5.44
CA THR A 67 10.35 -9.31 -5.44
C THR A 67 10.36 -10.46 -4.45
N PHE A 68 9.28 -10.59 -3.67
CA PHE A 68 9.04 -11.65 -2.70
C PHE A 68 7.82 -12.46 -3.13
N ARG A 69 7.97 -13.79 -3.10
CA ARG A 69 6.90 -14.73 -3.48
C ARG A 69 6.94 -15.96 -2.56
N THR A 70 5.85 -16.73 -2.55
CA THR A 70 5.86 -18.05 -1.94
C THR A 70 6.83 -18.96 -2.67
N ASP A 71 7.55 -19.81 -1.92
CA ASP A 71 8.36 -20.88 -2.48
C ASP A 71 8.04 -22.17 -1.73
N TYR A 72 7.67 -23.22 -2.44
CA TYR A 72 7.39 -24.54 -1.86
C TYR A 72 8.59 -25.14 -1.11
N LYS A 73 9.81 -24.69 -1.41
CA LYS A 73 11.04 -25.16 -0.76
C LYS A 73 11.45 -24.30 0.44
N ASN A 74 10.85 -23.11 0.60
CA ASN A 74 11.22 -22.17 1.64
C ASN A 74 9.95 -21.66 2.36
N GLN A 75 9.63 -22.27 3.50
CA GLN A 75 8.45 -21.93 4.30
C GLN A 75 8.55 -20.61 5.06
N ASN A 76 9.68 -19.91 4.99
CA ASN A 76 9.91 -18.62 5.65
C ASN A 76 9.65 -17.44 4.71
N LEU A 77 8.66 -17.54 3.85
CA LEU A 77 8.23 -16.50 2.94
C LEU A 77 6.74 -16.20 3.13
N LEU A 78 6.16 -15.55 2.14
CA LEU A 78 4.74 -15.20 2.14
C LEU A 78 3.85 -16.43 2.26
N THR A 79 2.76 -16.33 3.01
CA THR A 79 1.72 -17.37 3.11
C THR A 79 0.94 -17.54 1.80
N ASP A 80 0.82 -16.45 1.02
CA ASP A 80 0.20 -16.45 -0.30
C ASP A 80 0.82 -15.35 -1.19
N ASN A 81 0.73 -15.51 -2.52
CA ASN A 81 1.21 -14.52 -3.47
C ASN A 81 0.23 -13.36 -3.70
N GLY A 82 -1.05 -13.52 -3.38
CA GLY A 82 -2.04 -12.45 -3.49
C GLY A 82 -1.95 -11.49 -2.31
N ILE A 83 -1.32 -10.34 -2.52
CA ILE A 83 -1.12 -9.32 -1.49
C ILE A 83 -2.33 -8.38 -1.50
N THR A 84 -3.01 -8.26 -0.37
CA THR A 84 -4.25 -7.49 -0.23
C THR A 84 -4.06 -6.14 0.43
N ALA A 85 -3.22 -6.08 1.47
CA ALA A 85 -3.00 -4.87 2.26
C ALA A 85 -1.56 -4.77 2.75
N ILE A 86 -1.03 -3.55 2.85
CA ILE A 86 0.32 -3.27 3.34
C ILE A 86 0.25 -2.05 4.24
N ASN A 87 0.91 -2.12 5.39
CA ASN A 87 1.17 -0.97 6.26
C ASN A 87 2.45 -1.21 7.07
N ASP A 88 3.00 -0.21 7.75
CA ASP A 88 4.22 -0.38 8.53
C ASP A 88 4.15 0.31 9.89
N ASN A 89 4.90 -0.23 10.84
CA ASN A 89 5.30 0.46 12.06
C ASN A 89 6.84 0.54 12.13
N ASP A 90 7.38 0.90 13.28
CA ASP A 90 8.84 1.05 13.43
C ASP A 90 9.60 -0.26 13.26
N LEU A 91 9.00 -1.42 13.57
CA LEU A 91 9.66 -2.73 13.59
C LEU A 91 9.38 -3.55 12.33
N TYR A 92 8.16 -3.46 11.81
CA TYR A 92 7.68 -4.37 10.78
C TYR A 92 6.97 -3.63 9.65
N VAL A 93 7.06 -4.20 8.43
CA VAL A 93 6.03 -4.02 7.41
C VAL A 93 5.05 -5.18 7.54
N TRP A 94 3.78 -4.85 7.71
CA TRP A 94 2.67 -5.76 7.87
C TRP A 94 2.06 -6.03 6.50
N ILE A 95 1.98 -7.30 6.13
CA ILE A 95 1.62 -7.73 4.77
C ILE A 95 0.44 -8.67 4.85
N GLY A 96 -0.72 -8.18 4.46
CA GLY A 96 -1.92 -8.98 4.31
C GLY A 96 -1.94 -9.75 3.01
N THR A 97 -2.41 -10.98 3.06
CA THR A 97 -2.54 -11.86 1.90
C THR A 97 -3.91 -12.53 1.86
N TRP A 98 -4.20 -13.27 0.81
CA TRP A 98 -5.41 -14.11 0.74
C TRP A 98 -5.42 -15.27 1.74
N LYS A 99 -4.25 -15.63 2.30
CA LYS A 99 -4.11 -16.75 3.25
C LYS A 99 -3.37 -16.40 4.52
N GLY A 100 -3.61 -15.21 5.05
CA GLY A 100 -3.08 -14.81 6.33
C GLY A 100 -2.22 -13.56 6.29
N LEU A 101 -1.68 -13.25 7.45
CA LEU A 101 -0.84 -12.08 7.70
C LEU A 101 0.62 -12.49 7.72
N ASN A 102 1.49 -11.64 7.21
CA ASN A 102 2.94 -11.79 7.22
C ASN A 102 3.60 -10.53 7.78
N LEU A 103 4.79 -10.70 8.33
CA LEU A 103 5.61 -9.63 8.85
C LEU A 103 6.97 -9.61 8.14
N TYR A 104 7.32 -8.48 7.54
CA TYR A 104 8.70 -8.22 7.14
C TYR A 104 9.38 -7.48 8.29
N ASN A 105 10.34 -8.12 8.92
CA ASN A 105 11.15 -7.52 9.98
C ASN A 105 12.20 -6.59 9.35
N LYS A 106 12.14 -5.30 9.66
CA LYS A 106 12.99 -4.26 9.07
C LYS A 106 14.47 -4.42 9.46
N GLN A 107 14.75 -4.93 10.66
CA GLN A 107 16.11 -5.11 11.14
C GLN A 107 16.80 -6.33 10.50
N THR A 108 16.07 -7.46 10.36
CA THR A 108 16.63 -8.71 9.81
C THR A 108 16.42 -8.86 8.32
N CYS A 109 15.59 -7.99 7.71
CA CYS A 109 15.19 -8.04 6.30
C CYS A 109 14.54 -9.38 5.89
N ARG A 110 13.81 -10.02 6.81
CA ARG A 110 13.16 -11.32 6.58
C ARG A 110 11.66 -11.21 6.70
N ILE A 111 10.96 -11.97 5.84
CA ILE A 111 9.51 -12.16 5.94
C ILE A 111 9.26 -13.45 6.72
N THR A 112 8.30 -13.39 7.65
CA THR A 112 7.80 -14.55 8.38
C THR A 112 6.28 -14.51 8.42
N PRO A 113 5.58 -15.66 8.36
CA PRO A 113 4.17 -15.72 8.68
C PRO A 113 3.88 -15.20 10.09
N PHE A 114 2.75 -14.54 10.25
CA PHE A 114 2.24 -14.17 11.57
C PHE A 114 1.89 -15.43 12.36
N SER A 115 2.39 -15.55 13.59
CA SER A 115 2.36 -16.81 14.33
C SER A 115 1.01 -17.16 14.97
N ASP A 116 0.08 -16.19 15.04
CA ASP A 116 -1.21 -16.43 15.71
C ASP A 116 -2.21 -17.13 14.77
N ALA A 117 -2.70 -18.29 15.21
CA ALA A 117 -3.61 -19.14 14.44
C ALA A 117 -4.94 -18.46 14.08
N ARG A 118 -5.33 -17.39 14.79
CA ARG A 118 -6.55 -16.61 14.49
C ARG A 118 -6.52 -15.93 13.12
N LEU A 119 -5.34 -15.65 12.60
CA LEU A 119 -5.14 -15.03 11.28
C LEU A 119 -4.65 -16.01 10.21
N LEU A 120 -4.45 -17.29 10.58
CA LEU A 120 -4.04 -18.32 9.62
C LEU A 120 -5.20 -18.64 8.65
N ASP A 121 -4.87 -18.80 7.37
CA ASP A 121 -5.79 -19.13 6.28
C ASP A 121 -6.98 -18.17 6.11
N LYS A 122 -6.91 -16.97 6.68
CA LYS A 122 -7.92 -15.92 6.48
C LYS A 122 -7.44 -14.90 5.46
N VAL A 123 -8.37 -14.40 4.65
CA VAL A 123 -8.12 -13.21 3.83
C VAL A 123 -7.96 -12.02 4.78
N VAL A 124 -6.85 -11.31 4.65
CA VAL A 124 -6.63 -10.04 5.33
C VAL A 124 -7.17 -8.92 4.44
N ASP A 125 -8.21 -8.24 4.88
CA ASP A 125 -8.91 -7.24 4.05
C ASP A 125 -8.25 -5.86 4.14
N ALA A 126 -7.80 -5.48 5.35
CA ALA A 126 -7.21 -4.18 5.60
C ALA A 126 -6.22 -4.20 6.76
N ILE A 127 -5.25 -3.30 6.71
CA ILE A 127 -4.28 -3.06 7.79
C ILE A 127 -4.13 -1.55 7.97
N THR A 128 -4.21 -1.08 9.21
CA THR A 128 -3.91 0.32 9.54
C THR A 128 -3.15 0.42 10.86
N VAL A 129 -2.37 1.49 11.01
CA VAL A 129 -1.60 1.77 12.23
C VAL A 129 -2.17 3.02 12.89
N ASP A 130 -2.52 2.94 14.16
CA ASP A 130 -3.01 4.09 14.91
C ASP A 130 -1.86 4.99 15.39
N LYS A 131 -2.23 6.17 15.92
CA LYS A 131 -1.26 7.15 16.44
C LYS A 131 -0.42 6.65 17.60
N ASP A 132 -0.87 5.63 18.31
CA ASP A 132 -0.20 5.01 19.45
C ASP A 132 0.72 3.85 19.01
N GLY A 133 0.79 3.57 17.69
CA GLY A 133 1.61 2.52 17.09
C GLY A 133 1.00 1.13 17.12
N ASN A 134 -0.28 0.99 17.55
CA ASN A 134 -0.96 -0.30 17.45
C ASN A 134 -1.41 -0.55 16.03
N VAL A 135 -1.40 -1.80 15.63
CA VAL A 135 -1.78 -2.23 14.30
C VAL A 135 -3.16 -2.90 14.34
N TRP A 136 -4.04 -2.42 13.50
CA TRP A 136 -5.39 -2.91 13.35
C TRP A 136 -5.50 -3.71 12.07
N VAL A 137 -5.95 -4.94 12.16
CA VAL A 137 -6.06 -5.89 11.05
C VAL A 137 -7.48 -6.36 10.93
N SER A 138 -8.09 -6.19 9.75
CA SER A 138 -9.39 -6.79 9.42
C SER A 138 -9.16 -8.09 8.66
N ALA A 139 -9.73 -9.19 9.17
CA ALA A 139 -9.64 -10.49 8.53
C ALA A 139 -10.79 -11.41 8.93
N GLY A 140 -11.46 -12.04 7.95
CA GLY A 140 -12.47 -13.06 8.19
C GLY A 140 -13.65 -12.58 9.04
N GLY A 141 -14.11 -11.32 8.87
CA GLY A 141 -15.21 -10.74 9.62
C GLY A 141 -14.87 -10.29 11.05
N MET A 142 -13.59 -10.28 11.39
CA MET A 142 -13.07 -9.84 12.68
C MET A 142 -12.12 -8.66 12.51
N ILE A 143 -12.00 -7.85 13.54
CA ILE A 143 -10.96 -6.82 13.66
C ILE A 143 -10.05 -7.18 14.82
N TYR A 144 -8.77 -7.27 14.55
CA TYR A 144 -7.73 -7.56 15.52
C TYR A 144 -6.91 -6.31 15.80
N ARG A 145 -6.72 -5.97 17.07
CA ARG A 145 -5.78 -4.96 17.51
C ARG A 145 -4.52 -5.65 18.00
N CYS A 146 -3.40 -5.36 17.36
CA CYS A 146 -2.08 -5.86 17.73
C CYS A 146 -1.26 -4.72 18.34
N ASP A 147 -0.36 -5.05 19.25
CA ASP A 147 0.66 -4.10 19.69
C ASP A 147 1.78 -3.94 18.65
N SER A 148 2.72 -3.03 18.91
CA SER A 148 3.85 -2.74 18.02
C SER A 148 4.80 -3.93 17.82
N THR A 149 4.76 -4.94 18.70
CA THR A 149 5.61 -6.13 18.67
C THR A 149 4.91 -7.36 18.08
N ALA A 150 3.73 -7.15 17.48
CA ALA A 150 2.96 -8.16 16.77
C ALA A 150 2.25 -9.20 17.66
N TYR A 151 1.80 -8.80 18.85
CA TYR A 151 0.88 -9.58 19.65
C TYR A 151 -0.55 -9.06 19.53
N ILE A 152 -1.52 -9.95 19.33
CA ILE A 152 -2.95 -9.60 19.35
C ILE A 152 -3.36 -9.32 20.79
N ILE A 153 -3.67 -8.06 21.09
CA ILE A 153 -4.11 -7.61 22.41
C ILE A 153 -5.62 -7.54 22.56
N LYS A 154 -6.36 -7.47 21.44
CA LYS A 154 -7.82 -7.45 21.45
C LYS A 154 -8.39 -7.85 20.10
N GLU A 155 -9.59 -8.43 20.13
CA GLU A 155 -10.38 -8.78 18.95
C GLU A 155 -11.81 -8.27 19.09
N TYR A 156 -12.43 -7.93 17.95
CA TYR A 156 -13.78 -7.41 17.85
C TYR A 156 -14.49 -8.12 16.70
N GLU A 157 -15.67 -8.63 16.98
CA GLU A 157 -16.54 -9.17 15.95
C GLU A 157 -17.23 -8.02 15.21
N VAL A 158 -17.20 -8.05 13.89
CA VAL A 158 -17.99 -7.13 13.07
C VAL A 158 -19.39 -7.73 12.99
N GLY A 159 -20.31 -7.21 13.80
CA GLY A 159 -21.69 -7.69 13.86
C GLY A 159 -22.36 -7.62 12.49
N ASN A 160 -23.16 -8.62 12.16
CA ASN A 160 -24.10 -8.56 11.04
C ASN A 160 -25.11 -7.44 11.33
N ILE A 161 -25.01 -6.34 10.55
CA ILE A 161 -26.00 -5.27 10.53
C ILE A 161 -27.18 -5.73 9.68
#